data_1168074d52c4440dbd70b4f949670cc6
#
_entry.id   1168074d52c4440dbd70b4f949670cc6
#
_cell.length_a   1.000
_cell.length_b   1.000
_cell.length_c   1.000
_cell.angle_alpha   90.00
_cell.angle_beta   90.00
_cell.angle_gamma   90.00
#
_symmetry.space_group_name_H-M   'P 1'
#
loop_
_entity.id
_entity.type
_entity.pdbx_description
1 polymer ?
#
loop_
_entity_poly.entity_id
_entity_poly.type
_entity_poly.pdbx_seq_one_letter_code
_entity_poly.pdbx_strand_id
1 'polypeptide(L)'
;MYPFGYGLSYTTFDWSDYNTSWDGDTCTVTVKVTNTGSVAGKDVVEVYAQSPYTDYDKANKVEKAAVELVGYAKTSELAPGASETVTVTFDQEQLKSYDYVNAKTYILDAGDYYITAAKNAHEAVNNILSAKGKSVADGMTADGDTAFVEIYTPANGTVDTTTYKLDTTTGVEITNQLDHANGGLQYLSRSDWTGTWPTVDGEVSDQISTWGNPINGTDASGKAASYTYRKTISKEDLAKLDSFDSLNPTDFSTLTDEIVYGKDNGLGLILSLIHISEPTRPLYI
;
A
#
# COMPACT_ATOMS: atom_id res chain seq x y z
N MET A 1 -8.95 10.31 10.64
CA MET A 1 -8.68 9.08 9.86
C MET A 1 -8.10 8.08 10.83
N TYR A 2 -8.59 6.84 10.83
CA TYR A 2 -8.06 5.79 11.69
C TYR A 2 -6.93 5.04 10.97
N PRO A 3 -5.79 4.75 11.62
CA PRO A 3 -4.72 3.97 11.01
C PRO A 3 -5.13 2.49 10.86
N PHE A 4 -4.41 1.76 10.01
CA PHE A 4 -4.53 0.31 9.94
C PHE A 4 -4.22 -0.30 11.31
N GLY A 5 -4.96 -1.33 11.71
CA GLY A 5 -4.85 -1.97 13.03
C GLY A 5 -5.64 -1.28 14.14
N TYR A 6 -6.12 -0.06 13.93
CA TYR A 6 -6.90 0.63 14.96
C TYR A 6 -8.18 -0.13 15.30
N GLY A 7 -8.38 -0.37 16.59
CA GLY A 7 -9.57 -1.02 17.12
C GLY A 7 -9.91 -0.55 18.52
N LEU A 8 -11.11 -0.89 18.97
CA LEU A 8 -11.58 -0.68 20.33
C LEU A 8 -11.76 -2.05 21.01
N SER A 9 -11.43 -2.10 22.30
CA SER A 9 -11.63 -3.28 23.13
C SER A 9 -12.47 -2.96 24.36
N TYR A 10 -13.18 -3.95 24.88
CA TYR A 10 -13.88 -3.84 26.16
C TYR A 10 -12.96 -4.06 27.37
N THR A 11 -11.69 -4.38 27.15
CA THR A 11 -10.65 -4.56 28.15
C THR A 11 -9.37 -3.87 27.71
N THR A 12 -8.37 -3.81 28.58
CA THR A 12 -7.07 -3.22 28.30
C THR A 12 -5.98 -4.26 28.30
N PHE A 13 -4.96 -4.06 27.47
CA PHE A 13 -3.82 -4.96 27.39
C PHE A 13 -2.52 -4.18 27.48
N ASP A 14 -1.59 -4.70 28.28
CA ASP A 14 -0.21 -4.24 28.33
C ASP A 14 0.69 -5.24 27.63
N TRP A 15 1.70 -4.70 26.94
CA TRP A 15 2.70 -5.49 26.22
C TRP A 15 4.06 -5.34 26.92
N SER A 16 4.83 -6.44 26.94
CA SER A 16 6.19 -6.50 27.47
C SER A 16 6.99 -7.58 26.78
N ASP A 17 8.27 -7.71 27.17
CA ASP A 17 9.15 -8.80 26.77
C ASP A 17 9.24 -8.96 25.24
N TYR A 18 9.27 -7.83 24.51
CA TYR A 18 9.51 -7.82 23.07
C TYR A 18 10.91 -8.37 22.77
N ASN A 19 10.97 -9.32 21.84
CA ASN A 19 12.24 -9.89 21.39
C ASN A 19 12.13 -10.32 19.94
N THR A 20 13.23 -10.23 19.20
CA THR A 20 13.37 -10.74 17.84
C THR A 20 14.53 -11.71 17.75
N SER A 21 14.41 -12.71 16.89
CA SER A 21 15.50 -13.61 16.56
C SER A 21 15.42 -14.04 15.11
N TRP A 22 16.59 -14.16 14.46
CA TRP A 22 16.70 -14.62 13.08
C TRP A 22 17.30 -16.02 13.05
N ASP A 23 16.67 -16.91 12.27
CA ASP A 23 17.20 -18.22 11.90
C ASP A 23 17.19 -18.32 10.38
N GLY A 24 18.38 -18.19 9.77
CA GLY A 24 18.50 -17.98 8.34
C GLY A 24 17.73 -16.74 7.90
N ASP A 25 16.79 -16.91 7.01
CA ASP A 25 15.96 -15.83 6.44
C ASP A 25 14.64 -15.61 7.19
N THR A 26 14.36 -16.39 8.23
CA THR A 26 13.11 -16.29 9.00
C THR A 26 13.32 -15.51 10.28
N CYS A 27 12.55 -14.45 10.45
CA CYS A 27 12.45 -13.68 11.69
C CYS A 27 11.33 -14.22 12.58
N THR A 28 11.64 -14.40 13.85
CA THR A 28 10.66 -14.70 14.90
C THR A 28 10.58 -13.53 15.86
N VAL A 29 9.40 -12.96 16.00
CA VAL A 29 9.08 -11.88 16.95
C VAL A 29 8.21 -12.43 18.05
N THR A 30 8.54 -12.12 19.31
CA THR A 30 7.72 -12.51 20.47
C THR A 30 7.35 -11.27 21.27
N VAL A 31 6.12 -11.25 21.77
CA VAL A 31 5.58 -10.21 22.66
C VAL A 31 4.73 -10.87 23.73
N LYS A 32 4.97 -10.53 24.98
CA LYS A 32 4.08 -10.95 26.07
C LYS A 32 2.94 -9.95 26.19
N VAL A 33 1.73 -10.44 26.06
CA VAL A 33 0.49 -9.67 26.19
C VAL A 33 -0.18 -10.05 27.51
N THR A 34 -0.54 -9.05 28.31
CA THR A 34 -1.24 -9.22 29.59
C THR A 34 -2.55 -8.46 29.56
N ASN A 35 -3.66 -9.13 29.87
CA ASN A 35 -4.94 -8.46 30.06
C ASN A 35 -4.94 -7.74 31.41
N THR A 36 -4.87 -6.41 31.39
CA THR A 36 -4.85 -5.54 32.58
C THR A 36 -6.22 -4.99 32.94
N GLY A 37 -7.24 -5.27 32.11
CA GLY A 37 -8.61 -4.83 32.36
C GLY A 37 -9.41 -5.83 33.20
N SER A 38 -10.70 -5.58 33.28
CA SER A 38 -11.63 -6.34 34.17
C SER A 38 -12.50 -7.37 33.43
N VAL A 39 -12.40 -7.46 32.11
CA VAL A 39 -13.19 -8.34 31.25
C VAL A 39 -12.26 -9.24 30.44
N ALA A 40 -12.64 -10.49 30.21
CA ALA A 40 -11.90 -11.37 29.32
C ALA A 40 -11.94 -10.84 27.87
N GLY A 41 -10.82 -10.98 27.16
CA GLY A 41 -10.71 -10.50 25.78
C GLY A 41 -9.49 -11.04 25.05
N LYS A 42 -9.38 -10.67 23.78
CA LYS A 42 -8.25 -11.01 22.91
C LYS A 42 -7.60 -9.74 22.40
N ASP A 43 -6.30 -9.80 22.24
CA ASP A 43 -5.50 -8.75 21.61
C ASP A 43 -4.83 -9.26 20.32
N VAL A 44 -4.37 -8.33 19.50
CA VAL A 44 -3.65 -8.63 18.25
C VAL A 44 -2.28 -7.96 18.32
N VAL A 45 -1.24 -8.75 18.16
CA VAL A 45 0.13 -8.24 17.97
C VAL A 45 0.36 -8.11 16.46
N GLU A 46 0.57 -6.90 15.99
CA GLU A 46 0.94 -6.59 14.63
C GLU A 46 2.43 -6.27 14.57
N VAL A 47 3.15 -6.90 13.64
CA VAL A 47 4.59 -6.66 13.42
C VAL A 47 4.75 -5.89 12.12
N TYR A 48 5.45 -4.78 12.21
CA TYR A 48 5.72 -3.89 11.10
C TYR A 48 7.23 -3.79 10.85
N ALA A 49 7.58 -3.57 9.60
CA ALA A 49 8.94 -3.27 9.19
C ALA A 49 9.01 -1.93 8.46
N GLN A 50 10.11 -1.22 8.63
CA GLN A 50 10.49 -0.09 7.81
C GLN A 50 11.79 -0.41 7.10
N SER A 51 11.75 -0.47 5.78
CA SER A 51 12.93 -0.61 4.93
C SER A 51 13.75 0.69 4.89
N PRO A 52 15.06 0.62 4.72
CA PRO A 52 15.87 1.80 4.47
C PRO A 52 15.42 2.50 3.18
N TYR A 53 15.54 3.83 3.14
CA TYR A 53 15.30 4.62 1.94
C TYR A 53 16.62 5.27 1.50
N THR A 54 17.30 4.60 0.61
CA THR A 54 18.69 4.84 0.27
C THR A 54 18.87 5.83 -0.88
N ASP A 55 20.09 6.23 -1.18
CA ASP A 55 20.38 7.04 -2.36
C ASP A 55 20.16 6.25 -3.66
N TYR A 56 20.32 4.92 -3.61
CA TYR A 56 19.92 4.04 -4.72
C TYR A 56 18.43 4.15 -5.00
N ASP A 57 17.60 4.09 -3.97
CA ASP A 57 16.14 4.19 -4.10
C ASP A 57 15.73 5.52 -4.73
N LYS A 58 16.27 6.63 -4.24
CA LYS A 58 16.01 7.97 -4.78
C LYS A 58 16.42 8.08 -6.25
N ALA A 59 17.59 7.55 -6.59
CA ALA A 59 18.10 7.59 -7.97
C ALA A 59 17.27 6.74 -8.94
N ASN A 60 16.75 5.60 -8.47
CA ASN A 60 15.99 4.65 -9.27
C ASN A 60 14.46 4.71 -9.03
N LYS A 61 13.99 5.70 -8.26
CA LYS A 61 12.58 5.90 -7.95
C LYS A 61 11.92 4.67 -7.32
N VAL A 62 12.66 3.96 -6.47
CA VAL A 62 12.12 2.85 -5.68
C VAL A 62 11.37 3.45 -4.50
N GLU A 63 10.06 3.37 -4.54
CA GLU A 63 9.21 3.92 -3.48
C GLU A 63 8.93 2.87 -2.41
N LYS A 64 8.88 3.32 -1.15
CA LYS A 64 8.66 2.47 0.01
C LYS A 64 7.66 3.10 0.96
N ALA A 65 6.86 2.27 1.59
CA ALA A 65 5.96 2.70 2.65
C ALA A 65 6.74 3.22 3.88
N ALA A 66 6.07 4.03 4.70
CA ALA A 66 6.65 4.44 5.98
C ALA A 66 6.82 3.26 6.92
N VAL A 67 5.87 2.33 6.90
CA VAL A 67 5.92 1.00 7.54
C VAL A 67 5.07 0.02 6.71
N GLU A 68 5.45 -1.24 6.74
CA GLU A 68 4.73 -2.34 6.10
C GLU A 68 4.39 -3.40 7.13
N LEU A 69 3.17 -3.94 7.10
CA LEU A 69 2.79 -5.06 7.97
C LEU A 69 3.45 -6.34 7.44
N VAL A 70 4.34 -6.93 8.23
CA VAL A 70 5.05 -8.17 7.86
C VAL A 70 4.46 -9.42 8.53
N GLY A 71 3.65 -9.24 9.56
CA GLY A 71 2.95 -10.36 10.19
C GLY A 71 2.06 -9.92 11.34
N TYR A 72 1.19 -10.81 11.77
CA TYR A 72 0.35 -10.58 12.95
C TYR A 72 -0.06 -11.92 13.59
N ALA A 73 -0.38 -11.87 14.87
CA ALA A 73 -1.00 -12.99 15.58
C ALA A 73 -1.92 -12.50 16.68
N LYS A 74 -2.94 -13.29 16.98
CA LYS A 74 -3.90 -13.04 18.05
C LYS A 74 -3.57 -13.86 19.30
N THR A 75 -3.86 -13.28 20.46
CA THR A 75 -3.91 -14.06 21.71
C THR A 75 -5.09 -15.04 21.70
N SER A 76 -5.01 -16.05 22.53
CA SER A 76 -6.19 -16.72 23.05
C SER A 76 -7.06 -15.72 23.83
N GLU A 77 -8.24 -16.14 24.30
CA GLU A 77 -9.02 -15.32 25.23
C GLU A 77 -8.35 -15.26 26.58
N LEU A 78 -7.87 -14.08 26.97
CA LEU A 78 -7.20 -13.86 28.24
C LEU A 78 -8.18 -13.36 29.28
N ALA A 79 -8.29 -14.09 30.39
CA ALA A 79 -9.00 -13.61 31.57
C ALA A 79 -8.30 -12.39 32.18
N PRO A 80 -8.96 -11.56 33.00
CA PRO A 80 -8.32 -10.48 33.75
C PRO A 80 -7.06 -10.94 34.49
N GLY A 81 -5.94 -10.27 34.28
CA GLY A 81 -4.63 -10.60 34.85
C GLY A 81 -3.87 -11.75 34.17
N ALA A 82 -4.47 -12.45 33.22
CA ALA A 82 -3.79 -13.51 32.46
C ALA A 82 -2.86 -12.93 31.39
N SER A 83 -1.81 -13.68 31.09
CA SER A 83 -0.82 -13.31 30.07
C SER A 83 -0.54 -14.48 29.13
N GLU A 84 -0.15 -14.13 27.89
CA GLU A 84 0.28 -15.05 26.86
C GLU A 84 1.46 -14.45 26.10
N THR A 85 2.42 -15.28 25.69
CA THR A 85 3.46 -14.86 24.75
C THR A 85 2.98 -15.15 23.34
N VAL A 86 2.75 -14.09 22.58
CA VAL A 86 2.37 -14.16 21.17
C VAL A 86 3.65 -14.25 20.34
N THR A 87 3.65 -15.15 19.36
CA THR A 87 4.75 -15.33 18.41
C THR A 87 4.27 -15.00 17.00
N VAL A 88 5.03 -14.17 16.29
CA VAL A 88 4.82 -13.83 14.89
C VAL A 88 6.09 -14.18 14.13
N THR A 89 5.97 -14.87 13.00
CA THR A 89 7.11 -15.19 12.11
C THR A 89 6.87 -14.57 10.74
N PHE A 90 7.97 -14.11 10.13
CA PHE A 90 7.96 -13.63 8.74
C PHE A 90 9.32 -13.89 8.09
N ASP A 91 9.37 -13.97 6.79
CA ASP A 91 10.59 -14.20 6.03
C ASP A 91 11.20 -12.88 5.53
N GLN A 92 12.54 -12.84 5.40
CA GLN A 92 13.28 -11.70 4.84
C GLN A 92 12.73 -11.27 3.47
N GLU A 93 12.16 -12.21 2.72
CA GLU A 93 11.50 -11.91 1.45
C GLU A 93 10.41 -10.83 1.56
N GLN A 94 9.77 -10.69 2.72
CA GLN A 94 8.75 -9.65 2.93
C GLN A 94 9.32 -8.25 3.06
N LEU A 95 10.65 -8.12 3.19
CA LEU A 95 11.35 -6.85 3.26
C LEU A 95 11.82 -6.33 1.89
N LYS A 96 11.61 -7.10 0.82
CA LYS A 96 12.02 -6.75 -0.53
C LYS A 96 11.19 -5.60 -1.09
N SER A 97 11.80 -4.78 -1.94
CA SER A 97 11.13 -3.70 -2.68
C SER A 97 11.25 -3.92 -4.18
N TYR A 98 10.30 -3.45 -4.98
CA TYR A 98 10.37 -3.61 -6.43
C TYR A 98 11.03 -2.40 -7.09
N ASP A 99 12.15 -2.62 -7.79
CA ASP A 99 12.82 -1.62 -8.61
C ASP A 99 12.33 -1.73 -10.06
N TYR A 100 11.46 -0.83 -10.46
CA TYR A 100 10.88 -0.85 -11.81
C TYR A 100 11.72 -0.13 -12.87
N VAL A 101 12.73 0.65 -12.43
CA VAL A 101 13.56 1.48 -13.33
C VAL A 101 14.81 0.75 -13.76
N ASN A 102 15.63 0.33 -12.80
CA ASN A 102 16.99 -0.16 -13.04
C ASN A 102 17.07 -1.69 -13.02
N ALA A 103 16.80 -2.32 -11.86
CA ALA A 103 16.91 -3.77 -11.72
C ALA A 103 15.76 -4.53 -12.37
N LYS A 104 14.57 -3.91 -12.48
CA LYS A 104 13.32 -4.48 -13.00
C LYS A 104 12.92 -5.78 -12.33
N THR A 105 13.22 -5.86 -11.05
CA THR A 105 12.94 -7.01 -10.18
C THR A 105 12.83 -6.57 -8.72
N TYR A 106 12.56 -7.53 -7.83
CA TYR A 106 12.67 -7.26 -6.39
C TYR A 106 14.12 -7.15 -5.96
N ILE A 107 14.36 -6.18 -5.09
CA ILE A 107 15.67 -5.89 -4.48
C ILE A 107 15.57 -5.97 -2.96
N LEU A 108 16.69 -6.26 -2.31
CA LEU A 108 16.88 -6.08 -0.88
C LEU A 108 17.97 -5.02 -0.69
N ASP A 109 17.62 -3.92 -0.03
CA ASP A 109 18.57 -2.85 0.21
C ASP A 109 19.62 -3.23 1.24
N ALA A 110 20.77 -2.60 1.14
CA ALA A 110 21.71 -2.55 2.24
C ALA A 110 21.29 -1.47 3.25
N GLY A 111 21.53 -1.72 4.51
CA GLY A 111 21.26 -0.78 5.60
C GLY A 111 20.28 -1.32 6.64
N ASP A 112 19.82 -0.44 7.50
CA ASP A 112 19.07 -0.81 8.68
C ASP A 112 17.57 -0.90 8.39
N TYR A 113 17.01 -2.06 8.64
CA TYR A 113 15.58 -2.33 8.68
C TYR A 113 15.11 -2.25 10.12
N TYR A 114 14.08 -1.48 10.39
CA TYR A 114 13.50 -1.35 11.71
C TYR A 114 12.29 -2.26 11.82
N ILE A 115 12.32 -3.20 12.76
CA ILE A 115 11.25 -4.15 13.04
C ILE A 115 10.59 -3.73 14.35
N THR A 116 9.28 -3.56 14.35
CA THR A 116 8.54 -3.13 15.54
C THR A 116 7.23 -3.90 15.70
N ALA A 117 6.88 -4.19 16.96
CA ALA A 117 5.53 -4.61 17.29
C ALA A 117 4.71 -3.39 17.72
N ALA A 118 3.50 -3.26 17.20
CA ALA A 118 2.63 -2.13 17.50
C ALA A 118 1.15 -2.53 17.40
N LYS A 119 0.28 -1.74 18.03
CA LYS A 119 -1.18 -1.95 18.00
C LYS A 119 -1.84 -1.40 16.74
N ASN A 120 -1.12 -0.62 15.98
CA ASN A 120 -1.55 -0.05 14.71
C ASN A 120 -0.36 0.56 13.96
N ALA A 121 -0.54 0.83 12.67
CA ALA A 121 0.50 1.37 11.79
C ALA A 121 1.03 2.74 12.25
N HIS A 122 0.23 3.57 12.90
CA HIS A 122 0.66 4.88 13.37
C HIS A 122 1.60 4.78 14.58
N GLU A 123 1.27 3.89 15.51
CA GLU A 123 2.14 3.56 16.64
C GLU A 123 3.46 2.96 16.14
N ALA A 124 3.43 2.08 15.14
CA ALA A 124 4.62 1.54 14.51
C ALA A 124 5.55 2.63 13.96
N VAL A 125 5.00 3.63 13.26
CA VAL A 125 5.77 4.78 12.77
C VAL A 125 6.37 5.55 13.93
N ASN A 126 5.61 5.83 14.99
CA ASN A 126 6.11 6.57 16.16
C ASN A 126 7.24 5.80 16.86
N ASN A 127 7.10 4.48 17.06
CA ASN A 127 8.14 3.65 17.67
C ASN A 127 9.46 3.74 16.87
N ILE A 128 9.39 3.57 15.55
CA ILE A 128 10.56 3.63 14.68
C ILE A 128 11.17 5.03 14.64
N LEU A 129 10.36 6.09 14.57
CA LEU A 129 10.85 7.45 14.59
C LEU A 129 11.56 7.77 15.92
N SER A 130 11.02 7.32 17.07
CA SER A 130 11.68 7.44 18.37
C SER A 130 13.01 6.69 18.41
N ALA A 131 13.09 5.48 17.85
CA ALA A 131 14.34 4.75 17.72
C ALA A 131 15.37 5.47 16.83
N LYS A 132 14.91 6.32 15.89
CA LYS A 132 15.74 7.23 15.08
C LYS A 132 16.03 8.58 15.76
N GLY A 133 15.70 8.72 17.04
CA GLY A 133 15.96 9.92 17.83
C GLY A 133 15.01 11.08 17.55
N LYS A 134 13.83 10.81 16.98
CA LYS A 134 12.78 11.79 16.77
C LYS A 134 11.81 11.81 17.95
N SER A 135 11.10 12.91 18.10
CA SER A 135 10.15 13.15 19.19
C SER A 135 8.94 13.97 18.72
N VAL A 136 8.01 14.23 19.61
CA VAL A 136 6.88 15.13 19.35
C VAL A 136 7.35 16.54 18.91
N ALA A 137 8.52 16.99 19.39
CA ALA A 137 9.10 18.26 18.94
C ALA A 137 9.49 18.28 17.45
N ASP A 138 9.71 17.13 16.85
CA ASP A 138 10.00 16.95 15.41
C ASP A 138 8.72 16.77 14.58
N GLY A 139 7.52 16.91 15.17
CA GLY A 139 6.24 16.78 14.49
C GLY A 139 5.59 15.40 14.58
N MET A 140 6.08 14.52 15.44
CA MET A 140 5.41 13.23 15.71
C MET A 140 4.09 13.48 16.46
N THR A 141 3.14 12.59 16.25
CA THR A 141 1.81 12.69 16.90
C THR A 141 1.82 12.25 18.36
N ALA A 142 2.76 11.36 18.72
CA ALA A 142 3.04 10.90 20.07
C ALA A 142 4.48 10.38 20.13
N ASP A 143 5.05 10.31 21.33
CA ASP A 143 6.29 9.58 21.55
C ASP A 143 6.06 8.08 21.32
N GLY A 144 7.02 7.43 20.69
CA GLY A 144 6.99 5.98 20.48
C GLY A 144 7.75 5.24 21.57
N ASP A 145 7.53 3.94 21.65
CA ASP A 145 8.23 3.06 22.57
C ASP A 145 9.38 2.34 21.85
N THR A 146 10.61 2.73 22.16
CA THR A 146 11.81 2.14 21.57
C THR A 146 12.10 0.72 22.08
N ALA A 147 11.47 0.30 23.20
CA ALA A 147 11.59 -1.05 23.71
C ALA A 147 10.92 -2.10 22.78
N PHE A 148 10.07 -1.66 21.88
CA PHE A 148 9.42 -2.50 20.87
C PHE A 148 10.05 -2.36 19.49
N VAL A 149 11.30 -1.91 19.39
CA VAL A 149 12.01 -1.76 18.12
C VAL A 149 13.31 -2.53 18.14
N GLU A 150 13.54 -3.30 17.09
CA GLU A 150 14.82 -3.96 16.81
C GLU A 150 15.33 -3.54 15.45
N ILE A 151 16.63 -3.49 15.29
CA ILE A 151 17.29 -3.14 14.02
C ILE A 151 17.88 -4.41 13.42
N TYR A 152 17.45 -4.72 12.21
CA TYR A 152 18.01 -5.78 11.40
C TYR A 152 18.81 -5.19 10.25
N THR A 153 20.08 -5.60 10.14
CA THR A 153 20.97 -5.18 9.05
C THR A 153 21.38 -6.40 8.26
N PRO A 154 20.88 -6.58 7.02
CA PRO A 154 21.32 -7.67 6.14
C PRO A 154 22.83 -7.60 5.86
N ALA A 155 23.45 -8.74 5.64
CA ALA A 155 24.90 -8.83 5.42
C ALA A 155 25.34 -8.42 3.99
N ASN A 156 24.42 -8.04 3.12
CA ASN A 156 24.69 -7.77 1.69
C ASN A 156 25.58 -6.53 1.43
N GLY A 157 25.72 -5.60 2.37
CA GLY A 157 26.61 -4.43 2.24
C GLY A 157 26.31 -3.45 1.09
N THR A 158 25.65 -3.91 0.03
CA THR A 158 25.14 -3.16 -1.14
C THR A 158 23.77 -3.68 -1.50
N VAL A 159 23.03 -2.95 -2.34
CA VAL A 159 21.72 -3.41 -2.83
C VAL A 159 21.86 -4.78 -3.51
N ASP A 160 21.09 -5.76 -3.04
CA ASP A 160 21.00 -7.08 -3.64
C ASP A 160 19.86 -7.09 -4.68
N THR A 161 20.24 -7.28 -5.95
CA THR A 161 19.33 -7.33 -7.09
C THR A 161 19.16 -8.75 -7.64
N THR A 162 19.66 -9.76 -6.94
CA THR A 162 19.80 -11.13 -7.44
C THR A 162 19.01 -12.16 -6.67
N THR A 163 18.98 -12.08 -5.35
CA THR A 163 18.36 -13.08 -4.47
C THR A 163 16.85 -13.24 -4.78
N TYR A 164 16.15 -12.14 -4.99
CA TYR A 164 14.70 -12.14 -5.25
C TYR A 164 14.34 -11.89 -6.72
N LYS A 165 15.28 -12.19 -7.62
CA LYS A 165 15.06 -12.06 -9.07
C LYS A 165 14.11 -13.11 -9.62
N LEU A 166 14.09 -14.28 -9.01
CA LEU A 166 13.22 -15.40 -9.37
C LEU A 166 12.12 -15.55 -8.33
N ASP A 167 10.94 -15.94 -8.79
CA ASP A 167 9.88 -16.39 -7.90
C ASP A 167 10.32 -17.64 -7.15
N THR A 168 10.24 -17.61 -5.83
CA THR A 168 10.77 -18.66 -4.94
C THR A 168 10.04 -19.99 -5.10
N THR A 169 8.80 -19.97 -5.56
CA THR A 169 7.97 -21.17 -5.72
C THR A 169 8.14 -21.79 -7.09
N THR A 170 8.14 -20.97 -8.14
CA THR A 170 8.11 -21.44 -9.53
C THR A 170 9.47 -21.41 -10.21
N GLY A 171 10.43 -20.65 -9.67
CA GLY A 171 11.74 -20.42 -10.30
C GLY A 171 11.68 -19.54 -11.57
N VAL A 172 10.55 -18.92 -11.84
CA VAL A 172 10.37 -18.05 -13.01
C VAL A 172 10.91 -16.67 -12.71
N GLU A 173 11.56 -16.05 -13.70
CA GLU A 173 12.07 -14.69 -13.57
C GLU A 173 10.92 -13.69 -13.38
N ILE A 174 11.05 -12.86 -12.34
CA ILE A 174 10.07 -11.82 -12.03
C ILE A 174 10.28 -10.66 -12.99
N THR A 175 9.25 -10.32 -13.74
CA THR A 175 9.24 -9.21 -14.68
C THR A 175 8.00 -8.34 -14.47
N ASN A 176 8.09 -7.06 -14.85
CA ASN A 176 6.91 -6.19 -14.81
C ASN A 176 5.97 -6.50 -15.98
N GLN A 177 4.93 -7.26 -15.70
CA GLN A 177 3.92 -7.62 -16.70
C GLN A 177 3.10 -6.42 -17.20
N LEU A 178 3.16 -5.28 -16.50
CA LEU A 178 2.40 -4.06 -16.79
C LEU A 178 3.27 -2.93 -17.34
N ASP A 179 4.51 -3.20 -17.74
CA ASP A 179 5.45 -2.19 -18.25
C ASP A 179 4.87 -1.41 -19.45
N HIS A 180 4.11 -2.09 -20.29
CA HIS A 180 3.44 -1.50 -21.47
C HIS A 180 2.25 -0.60 -21.09
N ALA A 181 1.70 -0.73 -19.90
CA ALA A 181 0.56 0.05 -19.44
C ALA A 181 0.98 1.38 -18.77
N ASN A 182 2.27 1.60 -18.60
CA ASN A 182 2.79 2.74 -17.85
C ASN A 182 2.57 4.10 -18.53
N GLY A 183 2.38 4.14 -19.86
CA GLY A 183 1.94 5.32 -20.62
C GLY A 183 2.70 6.61 -20.34
N GLY A 184 3.89 6.55 -19.72
CA GLY A 184 4.65 7.72 -19.32
C GLY A 184 4.14 8.41 -18.04
N LEU A 185 3.31 7.74 -17.25
CA LEU A 185 2.84 8.27 -15.97
C LEU A 185 4.00 8.45 -15.00
N GLN A 186 4.06 9.62 -14.39
CA GLN A 186 4.96 9.86 -13.28
C GLN A 186 4.30 9.39 -11.99
N TYR A 187 4.93 8.39 -11.35
CA TYR A 187 4.46 7.91 -10.06
C TYR A 187 4.78 8.89 -8.94
N LEU A 188 3.99 8.80 -7.87
CA LEU A 188 4.25 9.51 -6.63
C LEU A 188 5.65 9.17 -6.12
N SER A 189 6.48 10.18 -5.84
CA SER A 189 7.78 10.00 -5.24
C SER A 189 7.88 10.76 -3.93
N ARG A 190 8.34 10.07 -2.88
CA ARG A 190 8.62 10.71 -1.59
C ARG A 190 10.02 11.36 -1.55
N SER A 191 10.83 11.22 -2.59
CA SER A 191 12.16 11.82 -2.65
C SER A 191 12.11 13.35 -2.65
N ASP A 192 11.14 13.91 -3.36
CA ASP A 192 10.97 15.35 -3.51
C ASP A 192 9.50 15.79 -3.53
N TRP A 193 8.57 14.85 -3.58
CA TRP A 193 7.12 15.09 -3.70
C TRP A 193 6.70 15.85 -4.95
N THR A 194 7.60 15.97 -5.94
CA THR A 194 7.28 16.66 -7.20
C THR A 194 6.47 15.78 -8.14
N GLY A 195 5.53 16.37 -8.84
CA GLY A 195 4.65 15.67 -9.80
C GLY A 195 3.71 14.65 -9.17
N THR A 196 3.61 14.61 -7.85
CA THR A 196 2.89 13.57 -7.11
C THR A 196 1.48 13.98 -6.72
N TRP A 197 1.26 15.27 -6.58
CA TRP A 197 -0.07 15.80 -6.33
C TRP A 197 -0.57 16.43 -7.63
N PRO A 198 -1.81 16.13 -8.04
CA PRO A 198 -2.40 16.89 -9.11
C PRO A 198 -2.33 18.37 -8.70
N THR A 199 -1.55 19.15 -9.44
CA THR A 199 -1.59 20.59 -9.30
C THR A 199 -3.00 21.00 -9.67
N VAL A 200 -3.73 21.48 -8.68
CA VAL A 200 -5.03 22.10 -8.90
C VAL A 200 -4.73 23.51 -9.45
N ASP A 201 -4.30 23.57 -10.69
CA ASP A 201 -4.58 24.73 -11.49
C ASP A 201 -6.04 24.61 -11.92
N GLY A 202 -6.75 25.70 -12.07
CA GLY A 202 -8.22 25.73 -12.18
C GLY A 202 -8.85 24.91 -13.33
N GLU A 203 -8.10 24.04 -13.99
CA GLU A 203 -8.55 23.16 -15.07
C GLU A 203 -8.81 21.71 -14.62
N VAL A 204 -8.50 21.36 -13.39
CA VAL A 204 -8.72 20.01 -12.83
C VAL A 204 -10.15 19.79 -12.33
N SER A 205 -11.01 20.78 -12.52
CA SER A 205 -12.40 20.76 -12.06
C SER A 205 -13.20 19.53 -12.52
N ASP A 206 -12.88 18.98 -13.69
CA ASP A 206 -13.67 17.90 -14.28
C ASP A 206 -13.29 16.50 -13.78
N GLN A 207 -12.09 16.33 -13.18
CA GLN A 207 -11.60 15.02 -12.75
C GLN A 207 -11.67 14.78 -11.24
N ILE A 208 -11.67 15.84 -10.45
CA ILE A 208 -11.75 15.76 -8.98
C ILE A 208 -13.19 15.72 -8.49
N SER A 209 -14.15 15.82 -9.38
CA SER A 209 -15.57 15.92 -9.06
C SER A 209 -16.14 14.77 -8.24
N THR A 210 -15.46 13.65 -8.14
CA THR A 210 -15.99 12.46 -7.44
C THR A 210 -15.37 12.19 -6.07
N TRP A 211 -14.19 12.75 -5.79
CA TRP A 211 -13.43 12.41 -4.57
C TRP A 211 -12.94 13.63 -3.82
N GLY A 212 -13.73 14.39 -3.21
CA GLY A 212 -13.30 15.53 -2.40
C GLY A 212 -14.01 16.84 -2.72
N ASN A 213 -15.01 16.76 -3.54
CA ASN A 213 -15.92 17.89 -3.63
C ASN A 213 -16.57 18.15 -2.29
N PRO A 214 -16.57 19.38 -1.82
CA PRO A 214 -17.36 19.72 -0.66
C PRO A 214 -18.79 19.29 -0.92
N ILE A 215 -19.38 18.64 0.08
CA ILE A 215 -20.77 18.15 0.07
C ILE A 215 -21.77 19.24 -0.37
N ASN A 216 -21.37 20.49 -0.31
CA ASN A 216 -22.18 21.66 -0.71
C ASN A 216 -22.09 22.02 -2.21
N GLY A 217 -21.30 21.29 -3.01
CA GLY A 217 -21.25 21.48 -4.46
C GLY A 217 -20.71 22.83 -4.94
N THR A 218 -19.87 23.49 -4.18
CA THR A 218 -19.21 24.74 -4.57
C THR A 218 -17.71 24.51 -4.83
N ASP A 219 -17.16 25.15 -5.86
CA ASP A 219 -15.73 25.19 -6.09
C ASP A 219 -15.02 26.13 -5.08
N ALA A 220 -13.69 26.19 -5.15
CA ALA A 220 -12.90 27.06 -4.27
C ALA A 220 -13.22 28.55 -4.40
N SER A 221 -13.91 28.96 -5.47
CA SER A 221 -14.39 30.34 -5.69
C SER A 221 -15.80 30.59 -5.16
N GLY A 222 -16.46 29.57 -4.61
CA GLY A 222 -17.84 29.63 -4.13
C GLY A 222 -18.88 29.51 -5.23
N LYS A 223 -18.46 29.22 -6.47
CA LYS A 223 -19.35 29.00 -7.60
C LYS A 223 -19.88 27.58 -7.56
N ALA A 224 -21.17 27.39 -7.83
CA ALA A 224 -21.76 26.06 -7.94
C ALA A 224 -20.99 25.25 -8.98
N ALA A 225 -20.38 24.15 -8.54
CA ALA A 225 -19.66 23.25 -9.42
C ALA A 225 -20.66 22.61 -10.37
N SER A 226 -20.45 22.78 -11.66
CA SER A 226 -21.22 22.05 -12.66
C SER A 226 -20.61 20.64 -12.77
N TYR A 227 -21.25 19.67 -12.14
CA TYR A 227 -20.86 18.29 -12.28
C TYR A 227 -21.37 17.73 -13.60
N THR A 228 -20.48 17.52 -14.54
CA THR A 228 -20.76 16.56 -15.60
C THR A 228 -20.32 15.18 -15.08
N TYR A 229 -21.23 14.46 -14.46
CA TYR A 229 -21.00 13.13 -13.87
C TYR A 229 -20.55 12.05 -14.87
N ARG A 230 -20.70 12.33 -16.14
CA ARG A 230 -20.16 11.57 -17.28
C ARG A 230 -19.97 12.54 -18.42
N LYS A 231 -18.83 12.50 -19.11
CA LYS A 231 -18.85 12.89 -20.51
C LYS A 231 -19.99 12.11 -21.13
N THR A 232 -21.01 12.79 -21.60
CA THR A 232 -22.01 12.18 -22.46
C THR A 232 -21.24 11.53 -23.57
N ILE A 233 -21.38 10.21 -23.71
CA ILE A 233 -20.79 9.47 -24.84
C ILE A 233 -21.18 10.26 -26.08
N SER A 234 -20.19 10.69 -26.87
CA SER A 234 -20.48 11.44 -28.09
C SER A 234 -21.27 10.54 -29.04
N LYS A 235 -22.06 11.15 -29.96
CA LYS A 235 -22.75 10.35 -30.97
C LYS A 235 -21.79 9.50 -31.81
N GLU A 236 -20.55 9.97 -31.95
CA GLU A 236 -19.47 9.25 -32.63
C GLU A 236 -18.97 8.08 -31.85
N ASP A 237 -18.89 8.18 -30.50
CA ASP A 237 -18.53 7.08 -29.64
C ASP A 237 -19.67 6.05 -29.49
N LEU A 238 -20.94 6.51 -29.54
CA LEU A 238 -22.09 5.63 -29.61
C LEU A 238 -22.12 4.84 -30.94
N ALA A 239 -21.76 5.47 -32.05
CA ALA A 239 -21.68 4.79 -33.35
C ALA A 239 -20.54 3.75 -33.38
N LYS A 240 -19.50 3.93 -32.62
CA LYS A 240 -18.45 2.91 -32.40
C LYS A 240 -18.95 1.73 -31.56
N LEU A 241 -19.82 1.96 -30.58
CA LEU A 241 -20.49 0.93 -29.80
C LEU A 241 -21.44 0.08 -30.65
N ASP A 242 -22.21 0.71 -31.53
CA ASP A 242 -23.09 0.02 -32.49
C ASP A 242 -22.28 -0.87 -33.46
N SER A 243 -21.05 -0.47 -33.81
CA SER A 243 -20.15 -1.32 -34.58
C SER A 243 -19.54 -2.47 -33.78
N PHE A 244 -19.54 -2.36 -32.45
CA PHE A 244 -19.07 -3.39 -31.54
C PHE A 244 -20.05 -4.57 -31.40
N ASP A 245 -21.36 -4.28 -31.47
CA ASP A 245 -22.42 -5.32 -31.46
C ASP A 245 -22.34 -6.27 -32.68
N SER A 246 -21.64 -5.86 -33.73
CA SER A 246 -21.38 -6.69 -34.91
C SER A 246 -20.11 -7.54 -34.78
N LEU A 247 -19.27 -7.34 -33.76
CA LEU A 247 -18.07 -8.12 -33.54
C LEU A 247 -18.43 -9.41 -32.81
N ASN A 248 -17.97 -10.53 -33.33
CA ASN A 248 -18.07 -11.80 -32.62
C ASN A 248 -17.26 -11.70 -31.31
N PRO A 249 -17.87 -11.78 -30.11
CA PRO A 249 -17.18 -11.59 -28.85
C PRO A 249 -16.06 -12.61 -28.57
N THR A 250 -15.91 -13.60 -29.42
CA THR A 250 -14.85 -14.62 -29.33
C THR A 250 -13.68 -14.36 -30.28
N ASP A 251 -13.80 -13.38 -31.17
CA ASP A 251 -12.74 -13.03 -32.12
C ASP A 251 -12.08 -11.69 -31.74
N PHE A 252 -11.05 -11.79 -30.93
CA PHE A 252 -10.24 -10.65 -30.52
C PHE A 252 -9.19 -10.21 -31.56
N SER A 253 -9.06 -10.94 -32.68
CA SER A 253 -8.05 -10.66 -33.71
C SER A 253 -8.30 -9.36 -34.47
N THR A 254 -9.52 -8.86 -34.41
CA THR A 254 -9.93 -7.58 -35.03
C THR A 254 -9.88 -6.40 -34.08
N LEU A 255 -9.59 -6.61 -32.79
CA LEU A 255 -9.43 -5.55 -31.83
C LEU A 255 -8.07 -4.88 -32.02
N THR A 256 -8.08 -3.68 -32.53
CA THR A 256 -6.89 -2.83 -32.58
C THR A 256 -6.73 -2.07 -31.26
N ASP A 257 -5.50 -1.66 -30.95
CA ASP A 257 -5.22 -0.83 -29.77
C ASP A 257 -6.13 0.42 -29.71
N GLU A 258 -6.52 0.95 -30.86
CA GLU A 258 -7.42 2.08 -30.99
C GLU A 258 -8.86 1.76 -30.55
N ILE A 259 -9.32 0.54 -30.70
CA ILE A 259 -10.63 0.07 -30.25
C ILE A 259 -10.58 -0.30 -28.77
N VAL A 260 -9.51 -0.96 -28.31
CA VAL A 260 -9.36 -1.42 -26.92
C VAL A 260 -9.07 -0.26 -25.99
N TYR A 261 -8.23 0.69 -26.40
CA TYR A 261 -7.75 1.77 -25.53
C TYR A 261 -8.35 3.14 -25.83
N GLY A 262 -9.00 3.32 -27.01
CA GLY A 262 -9.53 4.60 -27.44
C GLY A 262 -8.44 5.64 -27.72
N LYS A 263 -8.72 6.59 -28.63
CA LYS A 263 -7.74 7.64 -28.98
C LYS A 263 -7.40 8.59 -27.83
N ASP A 264 -8.35 8.80 -26.92
CA ASP A 264 -8.25 9.88 -25.93
C ASP A 264 -8.34 9.43 -24.47
N ASN A 265 -8.71 8.22 -24.18
CA ASN A 265 -8.72 7.63 -22.81
C ASN A 265 -9.38 6.25 -22.82
N GLY A 266 -8.64 5.19 -23.01
CA GLY A 266 -9.12 3.81 -23.09
C GLY A 266 -9.88 3.27 -21.86
N LEU A 267 -9.87 3.99 -20.76
CA LEU A 267 -10.60 3.58 -19.55
C LEU A 267 -12.13 3.57 -19.75
N GLY A 268 -12.66 4.46 -20.57
CA GLY A 268 -14.10 4.55 -20.85
C GLY A 268 -14.62 3.34 -21.62
N LEU A 269 -13.82 2.81 -22.55
CA LEU A 269 -14.21 1.66 -23.36
C LEU A 269 -14.11 0.34 -22.59
N ILE A 270 -13.08 0.18 -21.78
CA ILE A 270 -12.92 -1.01 -20.90
C ILE A 270 -14.06 -1.06 -19.90
N LEU A 271 -14.43 0.05 -19.29
CA LEU A 271 -15.57 0.12 -18.38
C LEU A 271 -16.91 -0.16 -19.10
N SER A 272 -17.06 0.25 -20.36
CA SER A 272 -18.22 -0.08 -21.18
C SER A 272 -18.28 -1.57 -21.52
N LEU A 273 -17.15 -2.19 -21.86
CA LEU A 273 -17.07 -3.61 -22.16
C LEU A 273 -17.39 -4.49 -20.93
N ILE A 274 -16.93 -4.08 -19.74
CA ILE A 274 -17.26 -4.75 -18.48
C ILE A 274 -18.77 -4.63 -18.21
N HIS A 275 -19.39 -3.50 -18.51
CA HIS A 275 -20.84 -3.31 -18.35
C HIS A 275 -21.67 -4.10 -19.37
N ILE A 276 -21.16 -4.34 -20.57
CA ILE A 276 -21.83 -5.11 -21.62
C ILE A 276 -21.69 -6.61 -21.37
N SER A 277 -20.54 -7.06 -20.86
CA SER A 277 -20.27 -8.48 -20.63
C SER A 277 -20.89 -9.07 -19.35
N GLU A 278 -21.28 -8.21 -18.38
CA GLU A 278 -21.95 -8.64 -17.15
C GLU A 278 -23.19 -7.79 -16.82
N PRO A 279 -24.29 -7.88 -17.59
CA PRO A 279 -25.47 -7.06 -17.37
C PRO A 279 -26.26 -7.42 -16.10
N THR A 280 -25.85 -8.42 -15.35
CA THR A 280 -26.65 -8.99 -14.24
C THR A 280 -26.01 -8.83 -12.85
N ARG A 281 -24.82 -8.27 -12.71
CA ARG A 281 -24.26 -7.97 -11.40
C ARG A 281 -24.56 -6.52 -10.98
N PRO A 282 -25.42 -6.29 -9.97
CA PRO A 282 -25.50 -4.97 -9.37
C PRO A 282 -24.15 -4.66 -8.73
N LEU A 283 -23.52 -3.56 -9.14
CA LEU A 283 -22.40 -2.96 -8.44
C LEU A 283 -22.90 -2.50 -7.07
N TYR A 284 -22.62 -3.28 -6.05
CA TYR A 284 -22.64 -2.77 -4.68
C TYR A 284 -21.32 -2.00 -4.50
N ILE A 285 -21.46 -0.68 -4.49
CA ILE A 285 -20.44 0.23 -3.98
C ILE A 285 -20.62 0.34 -2.48
#